data_67b87042e1125cdb1e75367d84c31d1b
#
_entry.id   67b87042e1125cdb1e75367d84c31d1b
#
_cell.length_a   1.000
_cell.length_b   1.000
_cell.length_c   1.000
_cell.angle_alpha   90.00
_cell.angle_beta   90.00
_cell.angle_gamma   90.00
#
_symmetry.space_group_name_H-M   'P 1'
#
loop_
_entity.id
_entity.type
_entity.pdbx_description
1 polymer ?
#
loop_
_entity_poly.entity_id
_entity_poly.type
_entity_poly.pdbx_seq_one_letter_code
_entity_poly.pdbx_strand_id
1 'polypeptide(L)'
;MLAIAPIVLVVLGSLGFSGTAPKAFIAMYLCFFPVTVAMVQGLRAPQRIETELMHTYAASRLQAFWLLRLPSALPYLFPSLRVAIAAGLVGAMVAELPTGAQAGLGAKLLTGSYYGNTVGIWSALVMSALLGLALTAAVAGIERLVLRQRSAA
;
A
#
# COMPACT_ATOMS: atom_id res chain seq x y z
N MET A 1 -10.73 6.98 -9.09
CA MET A 1 -10.24 5.68 -8.62
C MET A 1 -11.32 4.86 -7.88
N LEU A 2 -12.09 5.43 -6.96
CA LEU A 2 -13.20 4.75 -6.27
C LEU A 2 -14.32 4.24 -7.20
N ALA A 3 -14.53 4.88 -8.36
CA ALA A 3 -15.55 4.47 -9.33
C ALA A 3 -15.26 3.11 -10.02
N ILE A 4 -14.01 2.63 -9.97
CA ILE A 4 -13.62 1.34 -10.56
C ILE A 4 -14.01 0.18 -9.65
N ALA A 5 -14.16 0.41 -8.34
CA ALA A 5 -14.46 -0.64 -7.37
C ALA A 5 -15.73 -1.46 -7.71
N PRO A 6 -16.89 -0.85 -8.04
CA PRO A 6 -18.08 -1.63 -8.41
C PRO A 6 -17.89 -2.47 -9.66
N ILE A 7 -17.17 -1.94 -10.66
CA ILE A 7 -16.92 -2.63 -11.93
C ILE A 7 -16.04 -3.87 -11.69
N VAL A 8 -14.96 -3.71 -10.92
CA VAL A 8 -14.07 -4.82 -10.56
C VAL A 8 -14.83 -5.91 -9.80
N LEU A 9 -15.71 -5.52 -8.89
CA LEU A 9 -16.54 -6.46 -8.12
C LEU A 9 -17.48 -7.26 -9.03
N VAL A 10 -18.16 -6.61 -9.98
CA VAL A 10 -19.06 -7.27 -10.90
C VAL A 10 -18.30 -8.21 -11.84
N VAL A 11 -17.19 -7.75 -12.41
CA VAL A 11 -16.38 -8.55 -13.35
C VAL A 11 -15.74 -9.76 -12.65
N LEU A 12 -15.13 -9.58 -11.47
CA LEU A 12 -14.56 -10.70 -10.73
C LEU A 12 -15.66 -11.64 -10.19
N GLY A 13 -16.80 -11.10 -9.80
CA GLY A 13 -17.96 -11.90 -9.39
C GLY A 13 -18.49 -12.79 -10.52
N SER A 14 -18.54 -12.29 -11.75
CA SER A 14 -18.95 -13.07 -12.93
C SER A 14 -17.95 -14.15 -13.30
N LEU A 15 -16.67 -14.00 -12.95
CA LEU A 15 -15.61 -15.00 -13.13
C LEU A 15 -15.56 -16.04 -12.00
N GLY A 16 -16.52 -16.01 -11.07
CA GLY A 16 -16.61 -16.99 -9.98
C GLY A 16 -15.72 -16.67 -8.77
N PHE A 17 -15.00 -15.54 -8.76
CA PHE A 17 -14.23 -15.08 -7.61
C PHE A 17 -15.15 -14.35 -6.63
N SER A 18 -15.68 -15.08 -5.64
CA SER A 18 -16.51 -14.51 -4.57
C SER A 18 -15.72 -14.34 -3.26
N GLY A 19 -16.17 -13.45 -2.39
CA GLY A 19 -15.63 -13.29 -1.04
C GLY A 19 -14.50 -12.28 -0.92
N THR A 20 -13.30 -12.71 -0.47
CA THR A 20 -12.17 -11.83 -0.16
C THR A 20 -11.32 -11.43 -1.39
N ALA A 21 -11.35 -12.21 -2.47
CA ALA A 21 -10.52 -11.99 -3.65
C ALA A 21 -10.78 -10.62 -4.34
N PRO A 22 -12.02 -10.19 -4.63
CA PRO A 22 -12.27 -8.88 -5.23
C PRO A 22 -11.83 -7.72 -4.33
N LYS A 23 -12.00 -7.86 -3.01
CA LYS A 23 -11.58 -6.85 -2.02
C LYS A 23 -10.06 -6.68 -2.01
N ALA A 24 -9.33 -7.79 -2.04
CA ALA A 24 -7.87 -7.79 -2.11
C ALA A 24 -7.37 -7.13 -3.42
N PHE A 25 -8.05 -7.37 -4.53
CA PHE A 25 -7.72 -6.75 -5.81
C PHE A 25 -7.87 -5.22 -5.80
N ILE A 26 -8.95 -4.73 -5.21
CA ILE A 26 -9.20 -3.29 -5.07
C ILE A 26 -8.16 -2.65 -4.15
N ALA A 27 -7.86 -3.27 -3.01
CA ALA A 27 -6.84 -2.80 -2.09
C ALA A 27 -5.45 -2.77 -2.76
N MET A 28 -5.08 -3.83 -3.49
CA MET A 28 -3.82 -3.92 -4.24
C MET A 28 -3.72 -2.82 -5.31
N TYR A 29 -4.78 -2.56 -6.05
CA TYR A 29 -4.82 -1.52 -7.07
C TYR A 29 -4.60 -0.12 -6.47
N LEU A 30 -5.21 0.16 -5.32
CA LEU A 30 -5.03 1.44 -4.63
C LEU A 30 -3.62 1.62 -4.05
N CYS A 31 -3.00 0.53 -3.61
CA CYS A 31 -1.61 0.53 -3.12
C CYS A 31 -0.59 0.67 -4.25
N PHE A 32 -0.92 0.22 -5.46
CA PHE A 32 0.00 0.20 -6.59
C PHE A 32 0.49 1.60 -6.98
N PHE A 33 -0.42 2.57 -7.04
CA PHE A 33 -0.08 3.92 -7.51
C PHE A 33 0.94 4.65 -6.63
N PRO A 34 0.74 4.80 -5.30
CA PRO A 34 1.71 5.50 -4.45
C PRO A 34 3.06 4.80 -4.41
N VAL A 35 3.08 3.47 -4.43
CA VAL A 35 4.34 2.69 -4.44
C VAL A 35 5.09 2.88 -5.75
N THR A 36 4.39 2.82 -6.88
CA THR A 36 5.00 2.99 -8.21
C THR A 36 5.59 4.40 -8.36
N VAL A 37 4.86 5.44 -7.98
CA VAL A 37 5.35 6.83 -8.05
C VAL A 37 6.60 7.02 -7.20
N ALA A 38 6.58 6.52 -5.96
CA ALA A 38 7.72 6.63 -5.07
C ALA A 38 8.94 5.83 -5.56
N MET A 39 8.73 4.65 -6.13
CA MET A 39 9.82 3.87 -6.74
C MET A 39 10.43 4.57 -7.94
N VAL A 40 9.64 5.19 -8.81
CA VAL A 40 10.14 5.98 -9.94
C VAL A 40 10.97 7.17 -9.45
N GLN A 41 10.48 7.87 -8.42
CA GLN A 41 11.22 8.97 -7.81
C GLN A 41 12.52 8.50 -7.17
N GLY A 42 12.49 7.40 -6.42
CA GLY A 42 13.65 6.81 -5.78
C GLY A 42 14.72 6.32 -6.77
N LEU A 43 14.32 5.71 -7.88
CA LEU A 43 15.23 5.28 -8.93
C LEU A 43 15.87 6.45 -9.71
N ARG A 44 15.25 7.64 -9.65
CA ARG A 44 15.78 8.89 -10.24
C ARG A 44 16.52 9.75 -9.23
N ALA A 45 16.55 9.38 -7.96
CA ALA A 45 17.17 10.14 -6.87
C ALA A 45 18.71 10.22 -6.94
N PRO A 46 19.47 9.23 -7.52
CA PRO A 46 20.92 9.32 -7.59
C PRO A 46 21.38 10.59 -8.28
N GLN A 47 22.36 11.26 -7.67
CA GLN A 47 22.94 12.50 -8.20
C GLN A 47 23.75 12.22 -9.48
N ARG A 48 23.86 13.26 -10.30
CA ARG A 48 24.61 13.17 -11.55
C ARG A 48 26.07 12.75 -11.33
N ILE A 49 26.68 13.25 -10.24
CA ILE A 49 28.04 12.89 -9.83
C ILE A 49 28.18 11.40 -9.55
N GLU A 50 27.23 10.80 -8.87
CA GLU A 50 27.24 9.34 -8.55
C GLU A 50 27.14 8.49 -9.81
N THR A 51 26.33 8.95 -10.78
CA THR A 51 26.18 8.29 -12.07
C THR A 51 27.44 8.43 -12.93
N GLU A 52 28.10 9.59 -12.92
CA GLU A 52 29.36 9.85 -13.60
C GLU A 52 30.50 9.02 -12.98
N LEU A 53 30.51 8.88 -11.65
CA LEU A 53 31.46 8.02 -10.95
C LEU A 53 31.35 6.56 -11.43
N MET A 54 30.13 6.03 -11.55
CA MET A 54 29.90 4.68 -12.07
C MET A 54 30.43 4.52 -13.52
N HIS A 55 30.32 5.57 -14.33
CA HIS A 55 30.90 5.59 -15.68
C HIS A 55 32.44 5.53 -15.65
N THR A 56 33.08 6.24 -14.71
CA THR A 56 34.54 6.23 -14.52
C THR A 56 35.05 4.83 -14.16
N TYR A 57 34.25 4.06 -13.38
CA TYR A 57 34.56 2.67 -13.06
C TYR A 57 34.16 1.68 -14.16
N ALA A 58 33.78 2.14 -15.35
CA ALA A 58 33.31 1.31 -16.47
C ALA A 58 32.19 0.32 -16.07
N ALA A 59 31.35 0.73 -15.10
CA ALA A 59 30.25 -0.11 -14.63
C ALA A 59 29.18 -0.27 -15.71
N SER A 60 28.72 -1.50 -15.90
CA SER A 60 27.61 -1.79 -16.82
C SER A 60 26.30 -1.17 -16.31
N ARG A 61 25.33 -0.95 -17.21
CA ARG A 61 24.01 -0.40 -16.84
C ARG A 61 23.30 -1.23 -15.76
N LEU A 62 23.50 -2.55 -15.80
CA LEU A 62 22.93 -3.47 -14.83
C LEU A 62 23.58 -3.32 -13.44
N GLN A 63 24.90 -3.14 -13.41
CA GLN A 63 25.67 -2.88 -12.18
C GLN A 63 25.26 -1.53 -11.58
N ALA A 64 25.14 -0.47 -12.37
CA ALA A 64 24.66 0.82 -11.91
C ALA A 64 23.21 0.77 -11.37
N PHE A 65 22.35 -0.08 -11.95
CA PHE A 65 21.00 -0.29 -11.44
C PHE A 65 20.99 -0.97 -10.06
N TRP A 66 21.70 -2.09 -9.91
CA TRP A 66 21.70 -2.87 -8.69
C TRP A 66 22.50 -2.23 -7.55
N LEU A 67 23.65 -1.60 -7.85
CA LEU A 67 24.56 -1.06 -6.84
C LEU A 67 24.24 0.39 -6.46
N LEU A 68 23.64 1.18 -7.36
CA LEU A 68 23.37 2.59 -7.09
C LEU A 68 21.86 2.87 -7.01
N ARG A 69 21.11 2.61 -8.09
CA ARG A 69 19.71 3.06 -8.18
C ARG A 69 18.76 2.33 -7.24
N LEU A 70 18.88 1.01 -7.14
CA LEU A 70 18.01 0.21 -6.28
C LEU A 70 18.23 0.53 -4.78
N PRO A 71 19.47 0.62 -4.29
CA PRO A 71 19.72 1.04 -2.92
C PRO A 71 19.25 2.46 -2.60
N SER A 72 19.38 3.38 -3.54
CA SER A 72 18.92 4.77 -3.37
C SER A 72 17.39 4.90 -3.39
N ALA A 73 16.68 3.94 -3.97
CA ALA A 73 15.23 3.90 -3.99
C ALA A 73 14.59 3.43 -2.65
N LEU A 74 15.30 2.65 -1.85
CA LEU A 74 14.78 2.10 -0.60
C LEU A 74 14.24 3.15 0.40
N PRO A 75 14.92 4.27 0.66
CA PRO A 75 14.39 5.30 1.55
C PRO A 75 13.10 5.96 1.04
N TYR A 76 12.82 5.88 -0.26
CA TYR A 76 11.55 6.36 -0.84
C TYR A 76 10.44 5.31 -0.77
N LEU A 77 10.81 4.02 -0.76
CA LEU A 77 9.87 2.91 -0.68
C LEU A 77 9.14 2.89 0.68
N PHE A 78 9.84 3.03 1.79
CA PHE A 78 9.24 2.90 3.12
C PHE A 78 8.15 3.94 3.42
N PRO A 79 8.35 5.25 3.16
CA PRO A 79 7.27 6.23 3.29
C PRO A 79 6.08 5.93 2.39
N SER A 80 6.32 5.47 1.15
CA SER A 80 5.23 5.14 0.22
C SER A 80 4.42 3.92 0.67
N LEU A 81 5.05 2.92 1.30
CA LEU A 81 4.35 1.78 1.89
C LEU A 81 3.39 2.21 3.01
N ARG A 82 3.76 3.21 3.82
CA ARG A 82 2.86 3.75 4.85
C ARG A 82 1.62 4.38 4.23
N VAL A 83 1.80 5.16 3.16
CA VAL A 83 0.68 5.75 2.41
C VAL A 83 -0.15 4.67 1.73
N ALA A 84 0.50 3.66 1.16
CA ALA A 84 -0.16 2.52 0.53
C ALA A 84 -1.02 1.72 1.52
N ILE A 85 -0.55 1.50 2.75
CA ILE A 85 -1.32 0.84 3.81
C ILE A 85 -2.61 1.61 4.10
N ALA A 86 -2.52 2.93 4.28
CA ALA A 86 -3.69 3.75 4.52
C ALA A 86 -4.69 3.68 3.34
N ALA A 87 -4.18 3.81 2.11
CA ALA A 87 -4.99 3.71 0.90
C ALA A 87 -5.62 2.32 0.73
N GLY A 88 -4.87 1.25 1.00
CA GLY A 88 -5.35 -0.12 0.93
C GLY A 88 -6.43 -0.43 1.97
N LEU A 89 -6.29 0.11 3.18
CA LEU A 89 -7.27 -0.07 4.26
C LEU A 89 -8.60 0.64 3.91
N VAL A 90 -8.53 1.86 3.39
CA VAL A 90 -9.70 2.57 2.87
C VAL A 90 -10.30 1.82 1.69
N GLY A 91 -9.48 1.31 0.78
CA GLY A 91 -9.94 0.53 -0.37
C GLY A 91 -10.65 -0.76 0.02
N ALA A 92 -10.13 -1.48 1.00
CA ALA A 92 -10.76 -2.69 1.53
C ALA A 92 -12.13 -2.38 2.16
N MET A 93 -12.24 -1.30 2.96
CA MET A 93 -13.50 -0.88 3.56
C MET A 93 -14.54 -0.48 2.51
N VAL A 94 -14.13 0.32 1.51
CA VAL A 94 -15.01 0.75 0.43
C VAL A 94 -15.47 -0.44 -0.42
N ALA A 95 -14.61 -1.43 -0.63
CA ALA A 95 -14.96 -2.65 -1.36
C ALA A 95 -16.00 -3.51 -0.63
N GLU A 96 -16.14 -3.37 0.70
CA GLU A 96 -17.16 -4.08 1.48
C GLU A 96 -18.57 -3.46 1.36
N LEU A 97 -18.69 -2.18 0.99
CA LEU A 97 -19.97 -1.49 0.92
C LEU A 97 -20.93 -2.08 -0.14
N PRO A 98 -20.53 -2.28 -1.41
CA PRO A 98 -21.45 -2.78 -2.44
C PRO A 98 -21.64 -4.30 -2.41
N THR A 99 -20.81 -5.07 -1.70
CA THR A 99 -20.87 -6.54 -1.73
C THR A 99 -21.90 -7.15 -0.79
N GLY A 100 -22.61 -6.34 0.01
CA GLY A 100 -23.51 -6.88 1.05
C GLY A 100 -22.76 -7.79 2.03
N ALA A 101 -21.47 -7.54 2.25
CA ALA A 101 -20.63 -8.40 3.07
C ALA A 101 -21.22 -8.57 4.46
N GLN A 102 -21.45 -9.82 4.86
CA GLN A 102 -21.98 -10.14 6.18
C GLN A 102 -20.92 -9.97 7.29
N ALA A 103 -19.63 -9.87 6.92
CA ALA A 103 -18.53 -9.70 7.85
C ALA A 103 -17.47 -8.74 7.28
N GLY A 104 -17.01 -7.80 8.10
CA GLY A 104 -15.99 -6.81 7.77
C GLY A 104 -16.19 -5.51 8.52
N LEU A 105 -15.14 -4.69 8.59
CA LEU A 105 -15.21 -3.36 9.24
C LEU A 105 -16.08 -2.39 8.44
N GLY A 106 -15.99 -2.41 7.11
CA GLY A 106 -16.84 -1.63 6.23
C GLY A 106 -18.30 -2.05 6.28
N ALA A 107 -18.57 -3.36 6.34
CA ALA A 107 -19.91 -3.89 6.51
C ALA A 107 -20.54 -3.45 7.84
N LYS A 108 -19.77 -3.45 8.93
CA LYS A 108 -20.24 -2.95 10.24
C LYS A 108 -20.57 -1.47 10.22
N LEU A 109 -19.76 -0.67 9.52
CA LEU A 109 -20.03 0.77 9.33
C LEU A 109 -21.35 0.98 8.59
N LEU A 110 -21.55 0.25 7.49
CA LEU A 110 -22.77 0.35 6.69
C LEU A 110 -24.02 -0.08 7.49
N THR A 111 -23.95 -1.26 8.12
CA THR A 111 -25.04 -1.80 8.92
C THR A 111 -25.36 -0.88 10.10
N GLY A 112 -24.33 -0.36 10.79
CA GLY A 112 -24.51 0.60 11.86
C GLY A 112 -25.20 1.89 11.42
N SER A 113 -24.87 2.37 10.20
CA SER A 113 -25.52 3.56 9.62
C SER A 113 -26.99 3.31 9.28
N TYR A 114 -27.33 2.14 8.72
CA TYR A 114 -28.71 1.79 8.38
C TYR A 114 -29.60 1.58 9.62
N TYR A 115 -29.07 0.96 10.66
CA TYR A 115 -29.84 0.64 11.88
C TYR A 115 -29.67 1.68 13.00
N GLY A 116 -28.97 2.79 12.75
CA GLY A 116 -28.74 3.83 13.76
C GLY A 116 -27.87 3.38 14.94
N ASN A 117 -27.10 2.29 14.78
CA ASN A 117 -26.24 1.76 15.84
C ASN A 117 -24.92 2.54 15.92
N THR A 118 -24.98 3.68 16.59
CA THR A 118 -23.82 4.59 16.76
C THR A 118 -22.64 3.91 17.45
N VAL A 119 -22.90 3.04 18.43
CA VAL A 119 -21.84 2.30 19.14
C VAL A 119 -21.10 1.36 18.19
N GLY A 120 -21.84 0.67 17.31
CA GLY A 120 -21.26 -0.20 16.27
C GLY A 120 -20.37 0.56 15.31
N ILE A 121 -20.78 1.76 14.88
CA ILE A 121 -19.99 2.63 14.00
C ILE A 121 -18.68 3.04 14.68
N TRP A 122 -18.74 3.58 15.90
CA TRP A 122 -17.55 4.00 16.63
C TRP A 122 -16.59 2.85 16.92
N SER A 123 -17.11 1.67 17.26
CA SER A 123 -16.26 0.49 17.48
C SER A 123 -15.51 0.07 16.21
N ALA A 124 -16.18 0.11 15.05
CA ALA A 124 -15.55 -0.21 13.77
C ALA A 124 -14.49 0.84 13.36
N LEU A 125 -14.75 2.14 13.61
CA LEU A 125 -13.80 3.22 13.36
C LEU A 125 -12.55 3.08 14.23
N VAL A 126 -12.70 2.86 15.52
CA VAL A 126 -11.57 2.67 16.45
C VAL A 126 -10.76 1.44 16.07
N MET A 127 -11.42 0.33 15.75
CA MET A 127 -10.71 -0.88 15.31
C MET A 127 -9.93 -0.67 14.01
N SER A 128 -10.51 0.04 13.03
CA SER A 128 -9.81 0.35 11.78
C SER A 128 -8.60 1.26 11.98
N ALA A 129 -8.73 2.26 12.87
CA ALA A 129 -7.64 3.14 13.22
C ALA A 129 -6.49 2.39 13.92
N LEU A 130 -6.81 1.51 14.88
CA LEU A 130 -5.83 0.67 15.56
C LEU A 130 -5.13 -0.28 14.59
N LEU A 131 -5.86 -0.88 13.67
CA LEU A 131 -5.29 -1.75 12.64
C LEU A 131 -4.37 -0.98 11.68
N GLY A 132 -4.76 0.21 11.26
CA GLY A 132 -3.92 1.08 10.44
C GLY A 132 -2.64 1.51 11.16
N LEU A 133 -2.73 1.88 12.44
CA LEU A 133 -1.57 2.21 13.27
C LEU A 133 -0.64 1.01 13.45
N ALA A 134 -1.17 -0.17 13.74
CA ALA A 134 -0.39 -1.39 13.91
C ALA A 134 0.38 -1.76 12.63
N LEU A 135 -0.29 -1.72 11.47
CA LEU A 135 0.36 -1.98 10.18
C LEU A 135 1.44 -0.94 9.85
N THR A 136 1.16 0.34 10.09
CA THR A 136 2.13 1.42 9.85
C THR A 136 3.32 1.31 10.80
N ALA A 137 3.10 0.96 12.06
CA ALA A 137 4.16 0.72 13.04
C ALA A 137 5.02 -0.51 12.67
N ALA A 138 4.40 -1.58 12.15
CA ALA A 138 5.12 -2.75 11.65
C ALA A 138 6.07 -2.38 10.50
N VAL A 139 5.58 -1.62 9.52
CA VAL A 139 6.44 -1.13 8.41
C VAL A 139 7.56 -0.21 8.93
N ALA A 140 7.27 0.68 9.88
CA ALA A 140 8.28 1.54 10.50
C ALA A 140 9.35 0.72 11.26
N GLY A 141 8.95 -0.38 11.88
CA GLY A 141 9.89 -1.32 12.53
C GLY A 141 10.81 -1.98 11.51
N ILE A 142 10.25 -2.50 10.42
CA ILE A 142 11.02 -3.12 9.33
C ILE A 142 12.00 -2.11 8.71
N GLU A 143 11.53 -0.89 8.44
CA GLU A 143 12.36 0.19 7.92
C GLU A 143 13.58 0.45 8.82
N ARG A 144 13.36 0.59 10.13
CA ARG A 144 14.46 0.81 11.10
C ARG A 144 15.46 -0.34 11.09
N LEU A 145 15.01 -1.57 11.01
CA LEU A 145 15.90 -2.73 10.96
C LEU A 145 16.74 -2.75 9.68
N VAL A 146 16.09 -2.52 8.51
CA VAL A 146 16.77 -2.52 7.21
C VAL A 146 17.77 -1.37 7.07
N LEU A 147 17.37 -0.16 7.47
CA LEU A 147 18.23 1.02 7.35
C LEU A 147 19.38 0.98 8.37
N ARG A 148 19.15 0.46 9.58
CA ARG A 148 20.20 0.34 10.61
C ARG A 148 21.29 -0.65 10.21
N GLN A 149 20.94 -1.74 9.54
CA GLN A 149 21.94 -2.68 9.03
C GLN A 149 22.86 -2.08 7.95
N ARG A 150 22.36 -1.07 7.21
CA ARG A 150 23.14 -0.38 6.18
C ARG A 150 24.08 0.70 6.70
N SER A 151 23.75 1.35 7.81
CA SER A 151 24.67 2.32 8.43
C SER A 151 25.77 1.68 9.25
N ALA A 152 25.74 0.36 9.44
CA ALA A 152 26.75 -0.41 10.17
C ALA A 152 27.72 -1.20 9.25
N ALA A 153 27.51 -1.17 7.93
CA ALA A 153 28.36 -1.76 6.90
C ALA A 153 29.01 -0.68 6.03
#